data_1c6b24441d4f262a9225170d3fc46944
#
_entry.id   1c6b24441d4f262a9225170d3fc46944
#
_cell.length_a   1.000
_cell.length_b   1.000
_cell.length_c   1.000
_cell.angle_alpha   90.00
_cell.angle_beta   90.00
_cell.angle_gamma   90.00
#
_symmetry.space_group_name_H-M   'P 1'
#
loop_
_entity.id
_entity.type
_entity.pdbx_description
1 polymer ?
#
loop_
_entity_poly.entity_id
_entity_poly.type
_entity_poly.pdbx_seq_one_letter_code
_entity_poly.pdbx_strand_id
1 'polypeptide(L)'
;MNTLFQSRISFWAFLCTGNKNKQTKYLVILFVLIDNIFNVVAFTFTELFGKQGRRKHLKLFRVLRKTSDLRERKQMKVLEIISPVLVMIILGILCRKWKLLNKNGIDSMKALVTNIMLPVAIFHALATSDYGAETAKLVGIMFIMLVVSFGIGFLMKPLMTENYRKYLPFMVSVYEGGSMAYPLYTSLCVQDNLSQIAVLDIAGLLFGFSIYMGMLGQTENGEKINVKNLAVSAVKTPAFIASVLGIIAGLTGVIKLLLASPAGGIYTSVESILTTALTAIILIVVGFSMELTPELFGPCVRTIVMRIVLQAVMIVCVLLAVHSFIGSNKLLDLAVITYMSAPATFSMQTFLKREYGRAYVSTTNSLYCIVSVVVYMILAFFTY
;
A
#
# COMPACT_ATOMS: atom_id res chain seq x y z
N MET A 1 37.07 -14.91 -13.76
CA MET A 1 36.86 -13.87 -12.73
C MET A 1 37.05 -12.45 -13.24
N ASN A 2 38.09 -12.15 -14.03
CA ASN A 2 38.36 -10.79 -14.55
C ASN A 2 37.31 -10.22 -15.55
N THR A 3 36.68 -11.04 -16.36
CA THR A 3 35.71 -10.59 -17.39
C THR A 3 34.36 -10.14 -16.81
N LEU A 4 33.87 -10.79 -15.77
CA LEU A 4 32.65 -10.39 -15.04
C LEU A 4 32.86 -9.12 -14.21
N PHE A 5 34.08 -8.92 -13.72
CA PHE A 5 34.44 -7.71 -12.96
C PHE A 5 34.51 -6.49 -13.86
N GLN A 6 35.11 -6.60 -15.05
CA GLN A 6 35.18 -5.51 -16.02
C GLN A 6 33.81 -5.13 -16.60
N SER A 7 32.94 -6.08 -16.87
CA SER A 7 31.58 -5.80 -17.36
C SER A 7 30.71 -5.06 -16.32
N ARG A 8 30.88 -5.39 -15.03
CA ARG A 8 30.19 -4.69 -13.94
C ARG A 8 30.70 -3.25 -13.77
N ILE A 9 32.01 -3.02 -13.80
CA ILE A 9 32.59 -1.68 -13.70
C ILE A 9 32.12 -0.79 -14.89
N SER A 10 32.06 -1.33 -16.10
CA SER A 10 31.62 -0.60 -17.29
C SER A 10 30.13 -0.22 -17.22
N PHE A 11 29.28 -1.10 -16.70
CA PHE A 11 27.84 -0.83 -16.50
C PHE A 11 27.60 0.27 -15.44
N TRP A 12 28.34 0.22 -14.33
CA TRP A 12 28.25 1.22 -13.29
C TRP A 12 28.87 2.57 -13.66
N ALA A 13 29.97 2.56 -14.42
CA ALA A 13 30.55 3.78 -14.98
C ALA A 13 29.57 4.48 -15.94
N PHE A 14 28.83 3.72 -16.75
CA PHE A 14 27.79 4.26 -17.63
C PHE A 14 26.63 4.91 -16.84
N LEU A 15 26.18 4.32 -15.73
CA LEU A 15 25.17 4.92 -14.86
C LEU A 15 25.66 6.18 -14.14
N CYS A 16 26.96 6.27 -13.81
CA CYS A 16 27.54 7.44 -13.16
C CYS A 16 27.74 8.64 -14.10
N THR A 17 27.96 8.41 -15.40
CA THR A 17 28.18 9.50 -16.38
C THR A 17 26.89 10.21 -16.80
N GLY A 18 25.72 9.55 -16.64
CA GLY A 18 24.42 10.11 -17.03
C GLY A 18 23.71 10.95 -15.94
N ASN A 19 24.16 10.94 -14.69
CA ASN A 19 23.41 11.55 -13.60
C ASN A 19 24.21 12.62 -12.85
N LYS A 20 23.80 13.89 -12.97
CA LYS A 20 24.44 15.05 -12.31
C LYS A 20 24.13 15.18 -10.81
N ASN A 21 23.37 14.25 -10.21
CA ASN A 21 22.94 14.36 -8.82
C ASN A 21 23.98 13.79 -7.86
N LYS A 22 24.56 14.65 -6.99
CA LYS A 22 25.59 14.30 -6.01
C LYS A 22 25.18 13.15 -5.08
N GLN A 23 23.91 13.04 -4.69
CA GLN A 23 23.43 12.01 -3.77
C GLN A 23 23.47 10.60 -4.36
N THR A 24 23.18 10.44 -5.65
CA THR A 24 23.26 9.14 -6.33
C THR A 24 24.70 8.66 -6.42
N LYS A 25 25.66 9.57 -6.58
CA LYS A 25 27.09 9.24 -6.58
C LYS A 25 27.58 8.70 -5.24
N TYR A 26 27.12 9.27 -4.11
CA TYR A 26 27.50 8.78 -2.78
C TYR A 26 26.92 7.40 -2.47
N LEU A 27 25.70 7.11 -2.89
CA LEU A 27 25.09 5.77 -2.73
C LEU A 27 25.83 4.70 -3.54
N VAL A 28 26.21 5.01 -4.77
CA VAL A 28 26.98 4.11 -5.64
C VAL A 28 28.40 3.89 -5.08
N ILE A 29 29.07 4.95 -4.61
CA ILE A 29 30.40 4.86 -4.00
C ILE A 29 30.34 4.04 -2.70
N LEU A 30 29.31 4.22 -1.87
CA LEU A 30 29.13 3.45 -0.65
C LEU A 30 28.92 1.97 -0.94
N PHE A 31 28.12 1.64 -1.96
CA PHE A 31 27.88 0.25 -2.37
C PHE A 31 29.15 -0.43 -2.95
N VAL A 32 29.91 0.28 -3.76
CA VAL A 32 31.20 -0.20 -4.32
C VAL A 32 32.26 -0.34 -3.21
N LEU A 33 32.27 0.54 -2.22
CA LEU A 33 33.17 0.45 -1.07
C LEU A 33 32.86 -0.80 -0.20
N ILE A 34 31.57 -1.05 0.06
CA ILE A 34 31.14 -2.24 0.84
C ILE A 34 31.49 -3.53 0.11
N ASP A 35 31.31 -3.58 -1.20
CA ASP A 35 31.62 -4.76 -2.03
C ASP A 35 33.15 -4.99 -2.11
N ASN A 36 33.93 -3.93 -2.22
CA ASN A 36 35.41 -4.00 -2.20
C ASN A 36 35.96 -4.39 -0.82
N ILE A 37 35.43 -3.88 0.28
CA ILE A 37 35.83 -4.29 1.64
C ILE A 37 35.56 -5.78 1.83
N PHE A 38 34.43 -6.29 1.36
CA PHE A 38 34.08 -7.70 1.47
C PHE A 38 35.03 -8.61 0.66
N ASN A 39 35.42 -8.17 -0.55
CA ASN A 39 36.35 -8.90 -1.40
C ASN A 39 37.80 -8.87 -0.87
N VAL A 40 38.24 -7.75 -0.30
CA VAL A 40 39.57 -7.62 0.31
C VAL A 40 39.65 -8.47 1.60
N VAL A 41 38.61 -8.49 2.43
CA VAL A 41 38.53 -9.33 3.63
C VAL A 41 38.54 -10.82 3.26
N ALA A 42 37.80 -11.22 2.21
CA ALA A 42 37.79 -12.59 1.71
C ALA A 42 39.15 -13.03 1.11
N PHE A 43 39.84 -12.10 0.43
CA PHE A 43 41.18 -12.38 -0.17
C PHE A 43 42.25 -12.45 0.90
N THR A 44 42.29 -11.53 1.89
CA THR A 44 43.26 -11.58 3.02
C THR A 44 43.06 -12.82 3.89
N PHE A 45 41.81 -13.26 4.07
CA PHE A 45 41.54 -14.50 4.83
C PHE A 45 42.03 -15.77 4.10
N THR A 46 42.01 -15.76 2.76
CA THR A 46 42.51 -16.90 1.96
C THR A 46 44.04 -16.98 1.90
N GLU A 47 44.76 -15.87 2.02
CA GLU A 47 46.25 -15.89 2.09
C GLU A 47 46.80 -16.20 3.47
N LEU A 48 46.12 -15.80 4.57
CA LEU A 48 46.58 -15.98 5.94
C LEU A 48 46.47 -17.42 6.47
N PHE A 49 45.66 -18.28 5.89
CA PHE A 49 45.42 -19.64 6.34
C PHE A 49 45.84 -20.72 5.31
N GLY A 50 47.15 -20.89 5.18
CA GLY A 50 47.76 -21.86 4.27
C GLY A 50 47.40 -23.33 4.55
N LYS A 51 47.41 -24.09 3.48
CA LYS A 51 47.44 -25.53 3.20
C LYS A 51 46.79 -26.58 4.12
N GLN A 52 46.56 -26.37 5.41
CA GLN A 52 46.03 -27.40 6.31
C GLN A 52 44.50 -27.34 6.52
N GLY A 53 43.83 -26.31 6.02
CA GLY A 53 42.39 -26.08 6.16
C GLY A 53 41.53 -26.47 4.97
N ARG A 54 42.04 -26.96 3.86
CA ARG A 54 41.32 -27.09 2.57
C ARG A 54 39.95 -27.77 2.64
N ARG A 55 39.73 -28.78 3.46
CA ARG A 55 38.44 -29.48 3.57
C ARG A 55 37.40 -28.70 4.40
N LYS A 56 37.80 -27.97 5.45
CA LYS A 56 36.91 -27.08 6.23
C LYS A 56 36.59 -25.82 5.44
N HIS A 57 37.57 -25.27 4.71
CA HIS A 57 37.38 -24.10 3.86
C HIS A 57 36.46 -24.36 2.67
N LEU A 58 36.51 -25.52 2.05
CA LEU A 58 35.57 -25.90 0.97
C LEU A 58 34.12 -25.99 1.47
N LYS A 59 33.90 -26.46 2.71
CA LYS A 59 32.58 -26.46 3.31
C LYS A 59 32.12 -25.02 3.62
N LEU A 60 32.99 -24.21 4.21
CA LEU A 60 32.68 -22.80 4.49
C LEU A 60 32.44 -22.00 3.19
N PHE A 61 33.28 -22.21 2.17
CA PHE A 61 33.14 -21.57 0.87
C PHE A 61 31.83 -21.98 0.15
N ARG A 62 31.43 -23.26 0.25
CA ARG A 62 30.15 -23.75 -0.24
C ARG A 62 28.98 -23.13 0.52
N VAL A 63 29.09 -22.97 1.84
CA VAL A 63 28.06 -22.32 2.67
C VAL A 63 27.98 -20.84 2.31
N LEU A 64 29.09 -20.12 2.22
CA LEU A 64 29.13 -18.70 1.85
C LEU A 64 28.61 -18.47 0.41
N ARG A 65 28.97 -19.32 -0.54
CA ARG A 65 28.44 -19.26 -1.91
C ARG A 65 26.94 -19.57 -1.94
N LYS A 66 26.49 -20.55 -1.18
CA LYS A 66 25.06 -20.89 -1.07
C LYS A 66 24.27 -19.74 -0.42
N THR A 67 24.84 -19.07 0.58
CA THR A 67 24.22 -17.89 1.21
C THR A 67 24.22 -16.68 0.29
N SER A 68 25.27 -16.45 -0.52
CA SER A 68 25.28 -15.39 -1.52
C SER A 68 24.27 -15.65 -2.64
N ASP A 69 24.19 -16.88 -3.16
CA ASP A 69 23.22 -17.28 -4.18
C ASP A 69 21.78 -17.17 -3.65
N LEU A 70 21.54 -17.52 -2.38
CA LEU A 70 20.23 -17.35 -1.73
C LEU A 70 19.88 -15.86 -1.56
N ARG A 71 20.87 -15.03 -1.22
CA ARG A 71 20.68 -13.58 -1.07
C ARG A 71 20.40 -12.91 -2.41
N GLU A 72 21.14 -13.28 -3.46
CA GLU A 72 20.88 -12.79 -4.82
C GLU A 72 19.49 -13.20 -5.32
N ARG A 73 19.11 -14.48 -5.11
CA ARG A 73 17.75 -14.96 -5.44
C ARG A 73 16.66 -14.21 -4.68
N LYS A 74 16.88 -13.93 -3.39
CA LYS A 74 15.95 -13.15 -2.58
C LYS A 74 15.84 -11.72 -3.11
N GLN A 75 16.96 -11.06 -3.41
CA GLN A 75 16.96 -9.70 -3.97
C GLN A 75 16.28 -9.64 -5.33
N MET A 76 16.52 -10.64 -6.21
CA MET A 76 15.84 -10.71 -7.51
C MET A 76 14.34 -10.89 -7.37
N LYS A 77 13.86 -11.75 -6.48
CA LYS A 77 12.42 -11.90 -6.19
C LYS A 77 11.79 -10.60 -5.69
N VAL A 78 12.46 -9.91 -4.78
CA VAL A 78 12.00 -8.62 -4.26
C VAL A 78 11.91 -7.58 -5.39
N LEU A 79 12.92 -7.50 -6.27
CA LEU A 79 12.88 -6.62 -7.44
C LEU A 79 11.76 -6.99 -8.43
N GLU A 80 11.53 -8.28 -8.64
CA GLU A 80 10.47 -8.79 -9.50
C GLU A 80 9.07 -8.37 -9.01
N ILE A 81 8.87 -8.33 -7.70
CA ILE A 81 7.63 -7.91 -7.06
C ILE A 81 7.48 -6.38 -7.05
N ILE A 82 8.56 -5.64 -6.74
CA ILE A 82 8.52 -4.18 -6.57
C ILE A 82 8.50 -3.46 -7.93
N SER A 83 9.26 -3.96 -8.92
CA SER A 83 9.44 -3.24 -10.17
C SER A 83 8.14 -2.93 -10.93
N PRO A 84 7.15 -3.84 -11.04
CA PRO A 84 5.89 -3.52 -11.71
C PRO A 84 5.15 -2.35 -11.05
N VAL A 85 5.10 -2.32 -9.72
CA VAL A 85 4.44 -1.24 -8.96
C VAL A 85 5.12 0.09 -9.23
N LEU A 86 6.46 0.15 -9.10
CA LEU A 86 7.22 1.38 -9.35
C LEU A 86 7.11 1.84 -10.81
N VAL A 87 7.20 0.92 -11.77
CA VAL A 87 7.08 1.22 -13.20
C VAL A 87 5.72 1.83 -13.50
N MET A 88 4.62 1.27 -12.98
CA MET A 88 3.28 1.81 -13.20
C MET A 88 3.09 3.20 -12.60
N ILE A 89 3.61 3.45 -11.38
CA ILE A 89 3.59 4.79 -10.77
C ILE A 89 4.41 5.77 -11.60
N ILE A 90 5.62 5.39 -12.03
CA ILE A 90 6.48 6.23 -12.87
C ILE A 90 5.80 6.52 -14.21
N LEU A 91 5.17 5.53 -14.85
CA LEU A 91 4.39 5.74 -16.08
C LEU A 91 3.26 6.75 -15.86
N GLY A 92 2.57 6.70 -14.73
CA GLY A 92 1.57 7.70 -14.38
C GLY A 92 2.15 9.12 -14.32
N ILE A 93 3.30 9.30 -13.66
CA ILE A 93 4.02 10.58 -13.60
C ILE A 93 4.45 11.04 -15.01
N LEU A 94 4.96 10.12 -15.83
CA LEU A 94 5.37 10.41 -17.20
C LEU A 94 4.19 10.77 -18.10
N CYS A 95 3.04 10.09 -17.99
CA CYS A 95 1.81 10.41 -18.71
C CYS A 95 1.36 11.86 -18.44
N ARG A 96 1.52 12.32 -17.20
CA ARG A 96 1.28 13.72 -16.85
C ARG A 96 2.32 14.67 -17.46
N LYS A 97 3.61 14.35 -17.31
CA LYS A 97 4.71 15.18 -17.81
C LYS A 97 4.69 15.34 -19.33
N TRP A 98 4.41 14.28 -20.06
CA TRP A 98 4.31 14.25 -21.52
C TRP A 98 2.95 14.72 -22.05
N LYS A 99 2.01 15.05 -21.16
CA LYS A 99 0.64 15.43 -21.55
C LYS A 99 -0.08 14.35 -22.37
N LEU A 100 0.33 13.09 -22.21
CA LEU A 100 -0.31 11.93 -22.87
C LEU A 100 -1.75 11.75 -22.38
N LEU A 101 -1.97 11.97 -21.08
CA LEU A 101 -3.28 12.01 -20.46
C LEU A 101 -3.53 13.41 -19.92
N ASN A 102 -4.79 13.85 -20.01
CA ASN A 102 -5.26 15.08 -19.39
C ASN A 102 -6.09 14.75 -18.13
N LYS A 103 -6.52 15.77 -17.40
CA LYS A 103 -7.30 15.62 -16.18
C LYS A 103 -8.60 14.83 -16.44
N ASN A 104 -9.30 15.13 -17.54
CA ASN A 104 -10.55 14.43 -17.88
C ASN A 104 -10.32 12.96 -18.17
N GLY A 105 -9.23 12.60 -18.84
CA GLY A 105 -8.84 11.21 -19.08
C GLY A 105 -8.58 10.45 -17.79
N ILE A 106 -7.86 11.06 -16.86
CA ILE A 106 -7.61 10.46 -15.53
C ILE A 106 -8.90 10.34 -14.70
N ASP A 107 -9.76 11.34 -14.73
CA ASP A 107 -11.04 11.30 -14.02
C ASP A 107 -11.95 10.20 -14.60
N SER A 108 -11.91 9.98 -15.93
CA SER A 108 -12.60 8.85 -16.57
C SER A 108 -12.02 7.49 -16.16
N MET A 109 -10.70 7.36 -16.08
CA MET A 109 -10.04 6.15 -15.57
C MET A 109 -10.40 5.90 -14.10
N LYS A 110 -10.38 6.93 -13.25
CA LYS A 110 -10.85 6.84 -11.86
C LYS A 110 -12.29 6.37 -11.78
N ALA A 111 -13.18 6.95 -12.59
CA ALA A 111 -14.59 6.57 -12.62
C ALA A 111 -14.78 5.10 -13.03
N LEU A 112 -14.06 4.61 -14.04
CA LEU A 112 -14.08 3.21 -14.45
C LEU A 112 -13.63 2.28 -13.30
N VAL A 113 -12.53 2.62 -12.68
CA VAL A 113 -11.98 1.86 -11.55
C VAL A 113 -12.96 1.85 -10.37
N THR A 114 -13.40 3.02 -9.91
CA THR A 114 -14.19 3.14 -8.67
C THR A 114 -15.65 2.66 -8.82
N ASN A 115 -16.20 2.74 -10.03
CA ASN A 115 -17.62 2.40 -10.25
C ASN A 115 -17.83 1.01 -10.82
N ILE A 116 -16.81 0.38 -11.42
CA ILE A 116 -16.94 -0.93 -12.09
C ILE A 116 -15.91 -1.92 -11.56
N MET A 117 -14.62 -1.67 -11.79
CA MET A 117 -13.57 -2.68 -11.57
C MET A 117 -13.40 -3.01 -10.09
N LEU A 118 -13.26 -1.98 -9.25
CA LEU A 118 -13.09 -2.15 -7.79
C LEU A 118 -14.32 -2.78 -7.12
N PRO A 119 -15.57 -2.37 -7.41
CA PRO A 119 -16.76 -3.07 -6.94
C PRO A 119 -16.79 -4.55 -7.31
N VAL A 120 -16.41 -4.94 -8.52
CA VAL A 120 -16.34 -6.35 -8.90
C VAL A 120 -15.32 -7.11 -8.09
N ALA A 121 -14.11 -6.54 -7.89
CA ALA A 121 -13.06 -7.15 -7.07
C ALA A 121 -13.50 -7.31 -5.61
N ILE A 122 -14.10 -6.26 -5.01
CA ILE A 122 -14.63 -6.30 -3.64
C ILE A 122 -15.75 -7.34 -3.51
N PHE A 123 -16.71 -7.33 -4.45
CA PHE A 123 -17.79 -8.29 -4.46
C PHE A 123 -17.26 -9.72 -4.50
N HIS A 124 -16.37 -10.03 -5.45
CA HIS A 124 -15.80 -11.37 -5.57
C HIS A 124 -15.05 -11.79 -4.31
N ALA A 125 -14.18 -10.93 -3.80
CA ALA A 125 -13.38 -11.20 -2.60
C ALA A 125 -14.26 -11.50 -1.38
N LEU A 126 -15.34 -10.72 -1.18
CA LEU A 126 -16.27 -10.94 -0.08
C LEU A 126 -17.23 -12.11 -0.32
N ALA A 127 -17.72 -12.31 -1.54
CA ALA A 127 -18.64 -13.39 -1.86
C ALA A 127 -17.98 -14.79 -1.78
N THR A 128 -16.65 -14.85 -1.94
CA THR A 128 -15.88 -16.10 -1.84
C THR A 128 -15.25 -16.29 -0.44
N SER A 129 -15.31 -15.28 0.43
CA SER A 129 -14.78 -15.35 1.80
C SER A 129 -15.58 -16.33 2.65
N ASP A 130 -14.90 -16.94 3.61
CA ASP A 130 -15.54 -17.73 4.65
C ASP A 130 -15.93 -16.83 5.82
N TYR A 131 -17.23 -16.75 6.09
CA TYR A 131 -17.77 -15.96 7.18
C TYR A 131 -17.92 -16.79 8.45
N GLY A 132 -17.19 -16.39 9.47
CA GLY A 132 -17.24 -16.99 10.79
C GLY A 132 -17.13 -15.92 11.88
N ALA A 133 -17.11 -16.37 13.12
CA ALA A 133 -16.90 -15.50 14.26
C ALA A 133 -15.59 -14.69 14.17
N GLU A 134 -14.56 -15.24 13.50
CA GLU A 134 -13.27 -14.59 13.31
C GLU A 134 -13.36 -13.36 12.40
N THR A 135 -14.13 -13.45 11.32
CA THR A 135 -14.38 -12.31 10.42
C THR A 135 -15.07 -11.16 11.15
N ALA A 136 -16.10 -11.48 11.96
CA ALA A 136 -16.79 -10.46 12.75
C ALA A 136 -15.89 -9.83 13.81
N LYS A 137 -15.04 -10.63 14.48
CA LYS A 137 -14.02 -10.13 15.41
C LYS A 137 -13.04 -9.20 14.72
N LEU A 138 -12.54 -9.56 13.53
CA LEU A 138 -11.59 -8.76 12.76
C LEU A 138 -12.18 -7.40 12.39
N VAL A 139 -13.40 -7.38 11.87
CA VAL A 139 -14.12 -6.13 11.55
C VAL A 139 -14.32 -5.28 12.81
N GLY A 140 -14.70 -5.91 13.94
CA GLY A 140 -14.87 -5.24 15.22
C GLY A 140 -13.56 -4.61 15.74
N ILE A 141 -12.45 -5.35 15.73
CA ILE A 141 -11.13 -4.88 16.14
C ILE A 141 -10.75 -3.67 15.29
N MET A 142 -10.86 -3.78 13.95
CA MET A 142 -10.50 -2.69 13.03
C MET A 142 -11.40 -1.47 13.22
N PHE A 143 -12.71 -1.64 13.41
CA PHE A 143 -13.63 -0.53 13.64
C PHE A 143 -13.29 0.22 14.95
N ILE A 144 -13.04 -0.49 16.04
CA ILE A 144 -12.63 0.11 17.32
C ILE A 144 -11.33 0.88 17.15
N MET A 145 -10.34 0.29 16.45
CA MET A 145 -9.05 0.94 16.22
C MET A 145 -9.15 2.20 15.34
N LEU A 146 -10.07 2.22 14.37
CA LEU A 146 -10.37 3.43 13.57
C LEU A 146 -10.97 4.53 14.46
N VAL A 147 -11.92 4.19 15.35
CA VAL A 147 -12.50 5.14 16.32
C VAL A 147 -11.42 5.68 17.26
N VAL A 148 -10.56 4.81 17.79
CA VAL A 148 -9.45 5.20 18.68
C VAL A 148 -8.45 6.11 17.95
N SER A 149 -8.02 5.74 16.74
CA SER A 149 -7.13 6.57 15.91
C SER A 149 -7.73 7.96 15.64
N PHE A 150 -9.03 8.00 15.36
CA PHE A 150 -9.75 9.25 15.14
C PHE A 150 -9.80 10.12 16.40
N GLY A 151 -10.09 9.50 17.56
CA GLY A 151 -10.05 10.17 18.86
C GLY A 151 -8.67 10.74 19.21
N ILE A 152 -7.61 9.94 19.01
CA ILE A 152 -6.23 10.40 19.20
C ILE A 152 -5.92 11.56 18.23
N GLY A 153 -6.41 11.52 17.00
CA GLY A 153 -6.29 12.61 16.05
C GLY A 153 -6.86 13.96 16.58
N PHE A 154 -7.95 13.93 17.35
CA PHE A 154 -8.45 15.14 18.04
C PHE A 154 -7.50 15.62 19.13
N LEU A 155 -6.90 14.72 19.90
CA LEU A 155 -5.93 15.08 20.95
C LEU A 155 -4.64 15.65 20.35
N MET A 156 -4.28 15.23 19.13
CA MET A 156 -3.10 15.72 18.43
C MET A 156 -3.31 17.08 17.73
N LYS A 157 -4.53 17.62 17.65
CA LYS A 157 -4.83 18.90 17.02
C LYS A 157 -3.92 20.06 17.46
N PRO A 158 -3.57 20.23 18.75
CA PRO A 158 -2.68 21.32 19.19
C PRO A 158 -1.29 21.27 18.57
N LEU A 159 -0.82 20.10 18.16
CA LEU A 159 0.48 19.93 17.52
C LEU A 159 0.53 20.45 16.08
N MET A 160 -0.63 20.80 15.49
CA MET A 160 -0.76 21.23 14.10
C MET A 160 -0.99 22.75 14.00
N THR A 161 -0.54 23.35 12.89
CA THR A 161 -0.82 24.76 12.58
C THR A 161 -2.32 25.02 12.48
N GLU A 162 -2.76 26.19 12.91
CA GLU A 162 -4.16 26.56 13.12
C GLU A 162 -5.06 26.28 11.89
N ASN A 163 -4.59 26.66 10.71
CA ASN A 163 -5.33 26.51 9.46
C ASN A 163 -5.63 25.03 9.10
N TYR A 164 -4.77 24.08 9.51
CA TYR A 164 -4.86 22.67 9.11
C TYR A 164 -5.25 21.75 10.27
N ARG A 165 -5.23 22.24 11.54
CA ARG A 165 -5.53 21.41 12.72
C ARG A 165 -6.89 20.72 12.66
N LYS A 166 -7.89 21.34 12.02
CA LYS A 166 -9.22 20.75 11.90
C LYS A 166 -9.26 19.50 11.01
N TYR A 167 -8.32 19.36 10.07
CA TYR A 167 -8.23 18.19 9.17
C TYR A 167 -7.44 17.03 9.75
N LEU A 168 -6.63 17.26 10.79
CA LEU A 168 -5.72 16.26 11.33
C LEU A 168 -6.41 14.96 11.75
N PRO A 169 -7.54 14.94 12.51
CA PRO A 169 -8.20 13.68 12.87
C PRO A 169 -8.59 12.84 11.66
N PHE A 170 -9.02 13.50 10.59
CA PHE A 170 -9.41 12.86 9.34
C PHE A 170 -8.20 12.31 8.58
N MET A 171 -7.07 13.00 8.64
CA MET A 171 -5.84 12.59 7.94
C MET A 171 -5.11 11.44 8.63
N VAL A 172 -5.40 11.15 9.91
CA VAL A 172 -4.66 10.11 10.66
C VAL A 172 -5.48 8.84 10.93
N SER A 173 -6.75 8.78 10.58
CA SER A 173 -7.66 7.70 11.01
C SER A 173 -8.12 6.74 9.94
N VAL A 174 -8.41 7.18 8.72
CA VAL A 174 -8.95 6.31 7.65
C VAL A 174 -7.89 6.04 6.60
N TYR A 175 -8.01 4.91 5.92
CA TYR A 175 -7.05 4.41 4.95
C TYR A 175 -7.66 4.39 3.54
N GLU A 176 -6.82 4.57 2.55
CA GLU A 176 -7.17 4.40 1.15
C GLU A 176 -7.05 2.93 0.76
N GLY A 177 -8.11 2.16 0.98
CA GLY A 177 -8.17 0.74 0.65
C GLY A 177 -8.04 0.51 -0.85
N GLY A 178 -9.06 0.95 -1.58
CA GLY A 178 -9.27 0.60 -2.98
C GLY A 178 -8.13 0.98 -3.92
N SER A 179 -7.70 2.23 -3.89
CA SER A 179 -6.69 2.72 -4.84
C SER A 179 -5.25 2.58 -4.38
N MET A 180 -4.98 2.15 -3.16
CA MET A 180 -3.60 2.02 -2.68
C MET A 180 -3.33 0.70 -1.98
N ALA A 181 -4.11 0.33 -0.95
CA ALA A 181 -3.82 -0.86 -0.18
C ALA A 181 -4.05 -2.16 -0.99
N TYR A 182 -5.16 -2.26 -1.74
CA TYR A 182 -5.44 -3.43 -2.57
C TYR A 182 -4.34 -3.71 -3.60
N PRO A 183 -3.93 -2.76 -4.47
CA PRO A 183 -2.88 -3.00 -5.46
C PRO A 183 -1.55 -3.41 -4.82
N LEU A 184 -1.16 -2.80 -3.72
CA LEU A 184 0.07 -3.14 -3.02
C LEU A 184 0.01 -4.53 -2.41
N TYR A 185 -1.12 -4.88 -1.79
CA TYR A 185 -1.31 -6.20 -1.20
C TYR A 185 -1.37 -7.32 -2.25
N THR A 186 -2.10 -7.12 -3.35
CA THR A 186 -2.16 -8.10 -4.46
C THR A 186 -0.81 -8.31 -5.14
N SER A 187 0.00 -7.26 -5.21
CA SER A 187 1.38 -7.37 -5.72
C SER A 187 2.31 -8.12 -4.77
N LEU A 188 2.01 -8.09 -3.46
CA LEU A 188 2.77 -8.80 -2.43
C LEU A 188 2.31 -10.26 -2.27
N CYS A 189 1.02 -10.50 -2.45
CA CYS A 189 0.38 -11.80 -2.22
C CYS A 189 -0.36 -12.24 -3.48
N VAL A 190 -0.53 -13.55 -3.65
CA VAL A 190 -1.32 -14.08 -4.77
C VAL A 190 -2.78 -13.58 -4.64
N GLN A 191 -3.44 -13.29 -5.76
CA GLN A 191 -4.80 -12.72 -5.81
C GLN A 191 -5.85 -13.48 -4.97
N ASP A 192 -5.69 -14.78 -4.79
CA ASP A 192 -6.59 -15.63 -4.02
C ASP A 192 -6.72 -15.23 -2.53
N ASN A 193 -5.83 -14.34 -2.05
CA ASN A 193 -5.85 -13.85 -0.67
C ASN A 193 -6.47 -12.45 -0.50
N LEU A 194 -7.10 -11.91 -1.55
CA LEU A 194 -7.70 -10.56 -1.51
C LEU A 194 -8.78 -10.42 -0.43
N SER A 195 -9.42 -11.50 -0.03
CA SER A 195 -10.42 -11.54 1.03
C SER A 195 -9.91 -10.97 2.36
N GLN A 196 -8.65 -11.18 2.71
CA GLN A 196 -8.07 -10.69 3.96
C GLN A 196 -8.14 -9.16 4.04
N ILE A 197 -7.69 -8.47 2.98
CA ILE A 197 -7.70 -7.01 2.96
C ILE A 197 -9.11 -6.44 2.75
N ALA A 198 -9.99 -7.16 2.03
CA ALA A 198 -11.38 -6.76 1.81
C ALA A 198 -12.18 -6.76 3.11
N VAL A 199 -11.96 -7.75 3.99
CA VAL A 199 -12.59 -7.80 5.32
C VAL A 199 -12.14 -6.62 6.20
N LEU A 200 -10.86 -6.23 6.15
CA LEU A 200 -10.37 -5.05 6.87
C LEU A 200 -11.05 -3.77 6.37
N ASP A 201 -11.26 -3.66 5.06
CA ASP A 201 -11.88 -2.50 4.42
C ASP A 201 -13.37 -2.34 4.76
N ILE A 202 -14.08 -3.42 5.11
CA ILE A 202 -15.46 -3.34 5.63
C ILE A 202 -15.52 -2.40 6.84
N ALA A 203 -14.58 -2.53 7.79
CA ALA A 203 -14.52 -1.64 8.95
C ALA A 203 -14.27 -0.20 8.54
N GLY A 204 -13.39 0.04 7.55
CA GLY A 204 -13.14 1.35 6.96
C GLY A 204 -14.38 1.98 6.33
N LEU A 205 -15.14 1.19 5.57
CA LEU A 205 -16.40 1.63 4.96
C LEU A 205 -17.46 1.94 6.02
N LEU A 206 -17.64 1.06 7.01
CA LEU A 206 -18.60 1.27 8.11
C LEU A 206 -18.25 2.55 8.89
N PHE A 207 -17.00 2.73 9.30
CA PHE A 207 -16.55 3.92 10.01
C PHE A 207 -16.64 5.17 9.12
N GLY A 208 -16.25 5.05 7.86
CA GLY A 208 -16.28 6.13 6.88
C GLY A 208 -17.67 6.73 6.71
N PHE A 209 -18.67 5.89 6.49
CA PHE A 209 -20.04 6.36 6.25
C PHE A 209 -20.85 6.59 7.52
N SER A 210 -20.45 6.10 8.69
CA SER A 210 -21.16 6.36 9.95
C SER A 210 -20.63 7.61 10.67
N ILE A 211 -19.36 7.69 10.97
CA ILE A 211 -18.77 8.72 11.84
C ILE A 211 -17.97 9.75 11.03
N TYR A 212 -17.04 9.26 10.19
CA TYR A 212 -16.05 10.10 9.54
C TYR A 212 -16.66 11.17 8.61
N MET A 213 -17.49 10.76 7.66
CA MET A 213 -18.11 11.70 6.69
C MET A 213 -19.08 12.68 7.38
N GLY A 214 -19.80 12.24 8.42
CA GLY A 214 -20.67 13.10 9.21
C GLY A 214 -19.90 14.19 9.92
N MET A 215 -18.83 13.84 10.59
CA MET A 215 -17.98 14.80 11.29
C MET A 215 -17.20 15.71 10.34
N LEU A 216 -16.83 15.21 9.15
CA LEU A 216 -16.20 16.03 8.12
C LEU A 216 -17.16 17.10 7.59
N GLY A 217 -18.40 16.72 7.28
CA GLY A 217 -19.47 17.63 6.87
C GLY A 217 -19.73 18.73 7.91
N GLN A 218 -19.79 18.35 9.19
CA GLN A 218 -19.93 19.31 10.29
C GLN A 218 -18.73 20.25 10.38
N THR A 219 -17.51 19.72 10.23
CA THR A 219 -16.27 20.52 10.33
C THR A 219 -16.12 21.53 9.20
N GLU A 220 -16.57 21.19 7.99
CA GLU A 220 -16.46 22.05 6.80
C GLU A 220 -17.64 23.01 6.63
N ASN A 221 -18.85 22.57 6.94
CA ASN A 221 -20.08 23.26 6.59
C ASN A 221 -20.82 23.85 7.81
N GLY A 222 -20.46 23.44 9.04
CA GLY A 222 -21.24 23.65 10.23
C GLY A 222 -22.57 22.89 10.22
N GLU A 223 -22.76 21.96 9.29
CA GLU A 223 -23.98 21.19 9.14
C GLU A 223 -24.14 20.21 10.31
N LYS A 224 -25.38 20.06 10.79
CA LYS A 224 -25.67 19.00 11.77
C LYS A 224 -25.53 17.63 11.13
N ILE A 225 -24.97 16.67 11.87
CA ILE A 225 -24.85 15.29 11.42
C ILE A 225 -26.24 14.74 11.10
N ASN A 226 -26.48 14.40 9.85
CA ASN A 226 -27.73 13.78 9.41
C ASN A 226 -27.47 12.34 9.00
N VAL A 227 -27.74 11.41 9.91
CA VAL A 227 -27.51 9.96 9.71
C VAL A 227 -28.24 9.43 8.47
N LYS A 228 -29.46 9.95 8.19
CA LYS A 228 -30.21 9.55 6.99
C LYS A 228 -29.48 9.92 5.70
N ASN A 229 -28.93 11.14 5.62
CA ASN A 229 -28.19 11.58 4.44
C ASN A 229 -26.87 10.78 4.28
N LEU A 230 -26.22 10.44 5.38
CA LEU A 230 -25.03 9.57 5.36
C LEU A 230 -25.35 8.17 4.84
N ALA A 231 -26.42 7.56 5.35
CA ALA A 231 -26.87 6.25 4.90
C ALA A 231 -27.24 6.25 3.40
N VAL A 232 -27.96 7.29 2.95
CA VAL A 232 -28.30 7.46 1.52
C VAL A 232 -27.04 7.63 0.67
N SER A 233 -26.05 8.36 1.14
CA SER A 233 -24.76 8.51 0.44
C SER A 233 -23.98 7.22 0.37
N ALA A 234 -23.96 6.43 1.46
CA ALA A 234 -23.33 5.12 1.50
C ALA A 234 -23.95 4.17 0.46
N VAL A 235 -25.28 4.06 0.47
CA VAL A 235 -26.02 3.16 -0.46
C VAL A 235 -25.85 3.55 -1.93
N LYS A 236 -25.46 4.79 -2.22
CA LYS A 236 -25.13 5.23 -3.60
C LYS A 236 -23.70 4.90 -4.03
N THR A 237 -22.84 4.50 -3.11
CA THR A 237 -21.43 4.22 -3.42
C THR A 237 -21.28 2.80 -3.97
N PRO A 238 -20.79 2.59 -5.20
CA PRO A 238 -20.68 1.26 -5.80
C PRO A 238 -19.86 0.26 -4.98
N ALA A 239 -18.77 0.71 -4.35
CA ALA A 239 -17.95 -0.12 -3.47
C ALA A 239 -18.73 -0.59 -2.23
N PHE A 240 -19.56 0.27 -1.62
CA PHE A 240 -20.40 -0.11 -0.48
C PHE A 240 -21.48 -1.11 -0.89
N ILE A 241 -22.15 -0.88 -2.02
CA ILE A 241 -23.15 -1.82 -2.57
C ILE A 241 -22.51 -3.19 -2.82
N ALA A 242 -21.34 -3.20 -3.48
CA ALA A 242 -20.59 -4.42 -3.76
C ALA A 242 -20.19 -5.16 -2.48
N SER A 243 -19.79 -4.43 -1.42
CA SER A 243 -19.46 -5.00 -0.13
C SER A 243 -20.68 -5.68 0.52
N VAL A 244 -21.82 -5.01 0.56
CA VAL A 244 -23.05 -5.56 1.11
C VAL A 244 -23.52 -6.79 0.33
N LEU A 245 -23.57 -6.69 -1.00
CA LEU A 245 -23.96 -7.81 -1.86
C LEU A 245 -22.97 -8.97 -1.77
N GLY A 246 -21.68 -8.69 -1.70
CA GLY A 246 -20.63 -9.69 -1.50
C GLY A 246 -20.78 -10.45 -0.20
N ILE A 247 -21.02 -9.72 0.91
CA ILE A 247 -21.28 -10.35 2.22
C ILE A 247 -22.52 -11.24 2.16
N ILE A 248 -23.62 -10.76 1.60
CA ILE A 248 -24.87 -11.54 1.45
C ILE A 248 -24.60 -12.80 0.60
N ALA A 249 -23.91 -12.66 -0.54
CA ALA A 249 -23.60 -13.78 -1.43
C ALA A 249 -22.67 -14.81 -0.76
N GLY A 250 -21.72 -14.36 0.05
CA GLY A 250 -20.83 -15.23 0.83
C GLY A 250 -21.55 -15.98 1.95
N LEU A 251 -22.41 -15.28 2.71
CA LEU A 251 -23.23 -15.90 3.77
C LEU A 251 -24.24 -16.91 3.22
N THR A 252 -24.85 -16.63 2.07
CA THR A 252 -25.81 -17.54 1.43
C THR A 252 -25.16 -18.67 0.64
N GLY A 253 -23.85 -18.57 0.34
CA GLY A 253 -23.13 -19.53 -0.49
C GLY A 253 -23.52 -19.53 -1.97
N VAL A 254 -24.32 -18.58 -2.43
CA VAL A 254 -24.84 -18.54 -3.81
C VAL A 254 -23.71 -18.46 -4.84
N ILE A 255 -22.60 -17.74 -4.52
CA ILE A 255 -21.48 -17.65 -5.43
C ILE A 255 -20.70 -18.97 -5.52
N LYS A 256 -20.63 -19.75 -4.42
CA LYS A 256 -20.02 -21.09 -4.43
C LYS A 256 -20.79 -22.04 -5.33
N LEU A 257 -22.12 -21.94 -5.34
CA LEU A 257 -23.00 -22.70 -6.26
C LEU A 257 -22.79 -22.27 -7.71
N LEU A 258 -22.68 -20.96 -7.97
CA LEU A 258 -22.39 -20.43 -9.30
C LEU A 258 -21.04 -20.94 -9.82
N LEU A 259 -20.01 -20.90 -9.00
CA LEU A 259 -18.64 -21.35 -9.36
C LEU A 259 -18.60 -22.86 -9.64
N ALA A 260 -19.44 -23.65 -8.99
CA ALA A 260 -19.56 -25.09 -9.23
C ALA A 260 -20.41 -25.42 -10.50
N SER A 261 -21.11 -24.44 -11.06
CA SER A 261 -21.94 -24.59 -12.25
C SER A 261 -21.15 -24.40 -13.54
N PRO A 262 -21.71 -24.82 -14.72
CA PRO A 262 -21.08 -24.53 -16.01
C PRO A 262 -20.84 -23.04 -16.30
N ALA A 263 -21.62 -22.15 -15.65
CA ALA A 263 -21.44 -20.69 -15.76
C ALA A 263 -20.26 -20.15 -14.92
N GLY A 264 -19.69 -20.95 -14.00
CA GLY A 264 -18.58 -20.55 -13.13
C GLY A 264 -17.35 -20.11 -13.92
N GLY A 265 -17.03 -20.83 -15.02
CA GLY A 265 -15.91 -20.45 -15.89
C GLY A 265 -16.08 -19.09 -16.58
N ILE A 266 -17.31 -18.73 -16.96
CA ILE A 266 -17.60 -17.41 -17.55
C ILE A 266 -17.40 -16.32 -16.49
N TYR A 267 -17.96 -16.53 -15.29
CA TYR A 267 -17.84 -15.57 -14.19
C TYR A 267 -16.38 -15.31 -13.82
N THR A 268 -15.58 -16.36 -13.61
CA THR A 268 -14.16 -16.22 -13.24
C THR A 268 -13.33 -15.57 -14.35
N SER A 269 -13.62 -15.85 -15.63
CA SER A 269 -12.92 -15.20 -16.73
C SER A 269 -13.19 -13.69 -16.79
N VAL A 270 -14.44 -13.26 -16.63
CA VAL A 270 -14.81 -11.85 -16.62
C VAL A 270 -14.22 -11.14 -15.41
N GLU A 271 -14.34 -11.74 -14.23
CA GLU A 271 -13.77 -11.21 -12.99
C GLU A 271 -12.26 -11.03 -13.11
N SER A 272 -11.53 -12.05 -13.55
CA SER A 272 -10.09 -12.04 -13.70
C SER A 272 -9.59 -10.96 -14.66
N ILE A 273 -10.26 -10.73 -15.78
CA ILE A 273 -9.89 -9.66 -16.73
C ILE A 273 -10.04 -8.28 -16.06
N LEU A 274 -11.14 -8.05 -15.35
CA LEU A 274 -11.41 -6.78 -14.69
C LEU A 274 -10.43 -6.53 -13.55
N THR A 275 -10.15 -7.53 -12.71
CA THR A 275 -9.27 -7.39 -11.54
C THR A 275 -7.80 -7.29 -11.92
N THR A 276 -7.35 -8.00 -12.97
CA THR A 276 -5.97 -7.90 -13.46
C THR A 276 -5.65 -6.49 -13.95
N ALA A 277 -6.56 -5.86 -14.72
CA ALA A 277 -6.36 -4.50 -15.21
C ALA A 277 -6.46 -3.43 -14.09
N LEU A 278 -7.22 -3.70 -13.04
CA LEU A 278 -7.47 -2.80 -11.92
C LEU A 278 -6.17 -2.26 -11.32
N THR A 279 -5.27 -3.14 -10.91
CA THR A 279 -4.02 -2.76 -10.24
C THR A 279 -3.15 -1.85 -11.11
N ALA A 280 -2.99 -2.18 -12.40
CA ALA A 280 -2.19 -1.38 -13.32
C ALA A 280 -2.79 0.02 -13.52
N ILE A 281 -4.09 0.10 -13.75
CA ILE A 281 -4.78 1.38 -13.96
C ILE A 281 -4.72 2.25 -12.70
N ILE A 282 -4.96 1.68 -11.52
CA ILE A 282 -4.90 2.44 -10.26
C ILE A 282 -3.50 3.01 -10.04
N LEU A 283 -2.45 2.23 -10.22
CA LEU A 283 -1.08 2.70 -9.98
C LEU A 283 -0.69 3.81 -10.96
N ILE A 284 -1.14 3.77 -12.21
CA ILE A 284 -0.97 4.87 -13.18
C ILE A 284 -1.74 6.11 -12.71
N VAL A 285 -2.99 5.94 -12.27
CA VAL A 285 -3.81 7.06 -11.74
C VAL A 285 -3.17 7.67 -10.51
N VAL A 286 -2.65 6.87 -9.58
CA VAL A 286 -1.91 7.35 -8.41
C VAL A 286 -0.70 8.16 -8.83
N GLY A 287 0.15 7.62 -9.72
CA GLY A 287 1.34 8.33 -10.22
C GLY A 287 1.00 9.65 -10.90
N PHE A 288 -0.02 9.68 -11.76
CA PHE A 288 -0.49 10.90 -12.41
C PHE A 288 -1.01 11.93 -11.40
N SER A 289 -1.71 11.49 -10.37
CA SER A 289 -2.35 12.34 -9.36
C SER A 289 -1.39 12.87 -8.29
N MET A 290 -0.12 12.47 -8.30
CA MET A 290 0.90 12.96 -7.37
C MET A 290 1.19 14.45 -7.62
N GLU A 291 0.54 15.32 -6.86
CA GLU A 291 0.74 16.77 -6.87
C GLU A 291 1.55 17.19 -5.64
N LEU A 292 2.58 17.99 -5.88
CA LEU A 292 3.42 18.56 -4.82
C LEU A 292 3.30 20.08 -4.87
N THR A 293 2.79 20.65 -3.79
CA THR A 293 2.71 22.11 -3.59
C THR A 293 3.81 22.49 -2.59
N PRO A 294 4.91 23.12 -3.02
CA PRO A 294 6.06 23.39 -2.16
C PRO A 294 5.72 24.20 -0.91
N GLU A 295 4.77 25.13 -1.01
CA GLU A 295 4.34 26.01 0.08
C GLU A 295 3.66 25.23 1.22
N LEU A 296 3.09 24.06 0.90
CA LEU A 296 2.41 23.19 1.86
C LEU A 296 3.34 22.13 2.48
N PHE A 297 4.62 22.09 2.07
CA PHE A 297 5.54 21.03 2.47
C PHE A 297 5.66 20.90 4.00
N GLY A 298 5.83 22.01 4.74
CA GLY A 298 5.95 22.01 6.19
C GLY A 298 4.76 21.36 6.92
N PRO A 299 3.52 21.87 6.73
CA PRO A 299 2.33 21.28 7.31
C PRO A 299 2.10 19.82 6.90
N CYS A 300 2.35 19.48 5.62
CA CYS A 300 2.20 18.11 5.11
C CYS A 300 3.17 17.14 5.78
N VAL A 301 4.45 17.48 5.86
CA VAL A 301 5.47 16.62 6.51
C VAL A 301 5.13 16.42 7.98
N ARG A 302 4.69 17.48 8.69
CA ARG A 302 4.28 17.35 10.09
C ARG A 302 3.13 16.36 10.25
N THR A 303 2.12 16.42 9.39
CA THR A 303 0.99 15.45 9.39
C THR A 303 1.45 14.05 9.07
N ILE A 304 2.34 13.89 8.09
CA ILE A 304 2.90 12.60 7.71
C ILE A 304 3.65 11.95 8.86
N VAL A 305 4.51 12.72 9.55
CA VAL A 305 5.25 12.21 10.72
C VAL A 305 4.29 11.79 11.83
N MET A 306 3.29 12.64 12.16
CA MET A 306 2.28 12.29 13.16
C MET A 306 1.50 11.04 12.77
N ARG A 307 1.11 10.92 11.49
CA ARG A 307 0.42 9.72 10.98
C ARG A 307 1.32 8.49 11.07
N ILE A 308 2.58 8.55 10.65
CA ILE A 308 3.52 7.41 10.71
C ILE A 308 3.67 6.92 12.16
N VAL A 309 3.90 7.83 13.10
CA VAL A 309 4.06 7.46 14.52
C VAL A 309 2.77 6.83 15.06
N LEU A 310 1.62 7.44 14.82
CA LEU A 310 0.34 6.90 15.27
C LEU A 310 0.07 5.54 14.64
N GLN A 311 0.25 5.40 13.31
CA GLN A 311 -0.01 4.14 12.62
C GLN A 311 0.94 3.02 13.04
N ALA A 312 2.22 3.32 13.30
CA ALA A 312 3.15 2.31 13.82
C ALA A 312 2.66 1.72 15.16
N VAL A 313 2.19 2.58 16.08
CA VAL A 313 1.60 2.12 17.35
C VAL A 313 0.31 1.34 17.11
N MET A 314 -0.59 1.85 16.27
CA MET A 314 -1.89 1.22 16.00
C MET A 314 -1.75 -0.13 15.29
N ILE A 315 -0.79 -0.27 14.36
CA ILE A 315 -0.48 -1.56 13.71
C ILE A 315 -0.08 -2.60 14.76
N VAL A 316 0.81 -2.24 15.68
CA VAL A 316 1.21 -3.15 16.78
C VAL A 316 0.01 -3.53 17.63
N CYS A 317 -0.83 -2.57 18.01
CA CYS A 317 -2.04 -2.85 18.79
C CYS A 317 -3.02 -3.77 18.05
N VAL A 318 -3.24 -3.53 16.75
CA VAL A 318 -4.14 -4.38 15.93
C VAL A 318 -3.55 -5.78 15.81
N LEU A 319 -2.26 -5.94 15.50
CA LEU A 319 -1.63 -7.26 15.40
C LEU A 319 -1.71 -8.03 16.72
N LEU A 320 -1.44 -7.37 17.86
CA LEU A 320 -1.58 -7.99 19.17
C LEU A 320 -3.04 -8.42 19.43
N ALA A 321 -4.02 -7.59 19.11
CA ALA A 321 -5.43 -7.94 19.26
C ALA A 321 -5.83 -9.09 18.33
N VAL A 322 -5.42 -9.05 17.06
CA VAL A 322 -5.69 -10.11 16.08
C VAL A 322 -5.08 -11.43 16.54
N HIS A 323 -3.80 -11.44 16.94
CA HIS A 323 -3.14 -12.65 17.41
C HIS A 323 -3.79 -13.21 18.69
N SER A 324 -4.29 -12.34 19.58
CA SER A 324 -4.93 -12.76 20.84
C SER A 324 -6.35 -13.32 20.63
N PHE A 325 -7.14 -12.77 19.70
CA PHE A 325 -8.56 -13.11 19.54
C PHE A 325 -8.86 -14.01 18.34
N ILE A 326 -7.98 -14.07 17.34
CA ILE A 326 -8.19 -14.79 16.09
C ILE A 326 -7.08 -15.82 15.86
N GLY A 327 -5.83 -15.44 16.14
CA GLY A 327 -4.65 -16.25 15.92
C GLY A 327 -3.66 -15.63 14.95
N SER A 328 -2.47 -16.20 14.85
CA SER A 328 -1.41 -15.72 13.97
C SER A 328 -1.60 -16.23 12.54
N ASN A 329 -1.70 -15.32 11.58
CA ASN A 329 -1.75 -15.62 10.15
C ASN A 329 -0.91 -14.61 9.38
N LYS A 330 0.17 -15.08 8.75
CA LYS A 330 1.11 -14.23 8.02
C LYS A 330 0.44 -13.39 6.92
N LEU A 331 -0.53 -13.92 6.21
CA LEU A 331 -1.24 -13.19 5.15
C LEU A 331 -2.12 -12.09 5.72
N LEU A 332 -2.78 -12.37 6.86
CA LEU A 332 -3.57 -11.38 7.57
C LEU A 332 -2.68 -10.29 8.16
N ASP A 333 -1.53 -10.64 8.73
CA ASP A 333 -0.56 -9.67 9.25
C ASP A 333 -0.07 -8.73 8.13
N LEU A 334 0.25 -9.29 6.95
CA LEU A 334 0.63 -8.50 5.77
C LEU A 334 -0.52 -7.61 5.30
N ALA A 335 -1.76 -8.11 5.33
CA ALA A 335 -2.94 -7.32 4.99
C ALA A 335 -3.12 -6.15 5.95
N VAL A 336 -3.03 -6.38 7.26
CA VAL A 336 -3.14 -5.34 8.31
C VAL A 336 -2.06 -4.27 8.11
N ILE A 337 -0.79 -4.67 7.96
CA ILE A 337 0.31 -3.72 7.80
C ILE A 337 0.13 -2.92 6.50
N THR A 338 -0.19 -3.59 5.38
CA THR A 338 -0.37 -2.93 4.09
C THR A 338 -1.56 -1.95 4.13
N TYR A 339 -2.70 -2.38 4.67
CA TYR A 339 -3.91 -1.57 4.76
C TYR A 339 -3.70 -0.33 5.63
N MET A 340 -3.14 -0.50 6.83
CA MET A 340 -2.92 0.60 7.77
C MET A 340 -1.75 1.51 7.37
N SER A 341 -0.89 1.08 6.45
CA SER A 341 0.18 1.91 5.86
C SER A 341 -0.27 2.70 4.63
N ALA A 342 -1.53 2.57 4.20
CA ALA A 342 -2.08 3.34 3.10
C ALA A 342 -2.28 4.83 3.49
N PRO A 343 -2.31 5.77 2.52
CA PRO A 343 -2.63 7.17 2.79
C PRO A 343 -4.06 7.33 3.33
N ALA A 344 -4.41 8.54 3.75
CA ALA A 344 -5.80 8.84 4.09
C ALA A 344 -6.69 8.78 2.85
N THR A 345 -7.97 8.51 3.06
CA THR A 345 -8.89 8.34 1.94
C THR A 345 -8.92 9.54 1.00
N PHE A 346 -8.77 9.27 -0.30
CA PHE A 346 -8.84 10.30 -1.33
C PHE A 346 -10.24 10.90 -1.45
N SER A 347 -11.28 10.19 -1.03
CA SER A 347 -12.64 10.68 -1.01
C SER A 347 -12.83 11.93 -0.14
N MET A 348 -11.96 12.12 0.87
CA MET A 348 -12.00 13.32 1.72
C MET A 348 -11.96 14.61 0.90
N GLN A 349 -11.14 14.67 -0.15
CA GLN A 349 -10.96 15.86 -0.99
C GLN A 349 -12.26 16.34 -1.65
N THR A 350 -13.16 15.41 -1.99
CA THR A 350 -14.42 15.72 -2.67
C THR A 350 -15.43 16.41 -1.77
N PHE A 351 -15.30 16.25 -0.45
CA PHE A 351 -16.17 16.85 0.55
C PHE A 351 -15.65 18.18 1.09
N LEU A 352 -14.40 18.55 0.77
CA LEU A 352 -13.83 19.82 1.21
C LEU A 352 -14.24 20.95 0.29
N LYS A 353 -14.85 21.99 0.85
CA LYS A 353 -15.26 23.21 0.12
C LYS A 353 -14.11 24.20 -0.07
N ARG A 354 -13.23 24.31 0.92
CA ARG A 354 -12.12 25.26 0.93
C ARG A 354 -10.96 24.78 0.09
N GLU A 355 -10.50 25.59 -0.85
CA GLU A 355 -9.42 25.24 -1.78
C GLU A 355 -8.12 24.91 -1.06
N TYR A 356 -7.72 25.69 -0.04
CA TYR A 356 -6.53 25.42 0.75
C TYR A 356 -6.59 24.07 1.49
N GLY A 357 -7.78 23.67 1.94
CA GLY A 357 -8.00 22.35 2.55
C GLY A 357 -7.83 21.21 1.54
N ARG A 358 -8.39 21.36 0.33
CA ARG A 358 -8.23 20.40 -0.76
C ARG A 358 -6.77 20.25 -1.17
N ALA A 359 -6.06 21.37 -1.37
CA ALA A 359 -4.65 21.39 -1.74
C ALA A 359 -3.79 20.71 -0.65
N TYR A 360 -4.03 21.00 0.63
CA TYR A 360 -3.33 20.40 1.76
C TYR A 360 -3.55 18.88 1.82
N VAL A 361 -4.79 18.41 1.74
CA VAL A 361 -5.13 16.98 1.80
C VAL A 361 -4.56 16.25 0.59
N SER A 362 -4.66 16.82 -0.61
CA SER A 362 -4.10 16.26 -1.84
C SER A 362 -2.58 16.10 -1.76
N THR A 363 -1.87 17.17 -1.38
CA THR A 363 -0.40 17.16 -1.25
C THR A 363 0.05 16.18 -0.17
N THR A 364 -0.63 16.16 0.99
CA THR A 364 -0.29 15.22 2.07
C THR A 364 -0.48 13.77 1.63
N ASN A 365 -1.60 13.45 0.98
CA ASN A 365 -1.86 12.09 0.48
C ASN A 365 -0.87 11.68 -0.61
N SER A 366 -0.53 12.58 -1.53
CA SER A 366 0.47 12.34 -2.57
C SER A 366 1.85 12.01 -1.98
N LEU A 367 2.29 12.76 -0.99
CA LEU A 367 3.54 12.48 -0.27
C LEU A 367 3.45 11.18 0.53
N TYR A 368 2.30 10.89 1.14
CA TYR A 368 2.11 9.67 1.91
C TYR A 368 2.07 8.41 1.04
N CYS A 369 1.68 8.50 -0.24
CA CYS A 369 1.81 7.39 -1.18
C CYS A 369 3.26 6.91 -1.29
N ILE A 370 4.24 7.82 -1.23
CA ILE A 370 5.67 7.46 -1.20
C ILE A 370 5.99 6.63 0.04
N VAL A 371 5.46 7.03 1.20
CA VAL A 371 5.61 6.28 2.46
C VAL A 371 5.02 4.88 2.33
N SER A 372 3.81 4.76 1.77
CA SER A 372 3.14 3.47 1.56
C SER A 372 3.94 2.54 0.65
N VAL A 373 4.53 3.09 -0.43
CA VAL A 373 5.40 2.33 -1.33
C VAL A 373 6.69 1.89 -0.63
N VAL A 374 7.28 2.74 0.22
CA VAL A 374 8.47 2.37 1.02
C VAL A 374 8.14 1.24 2.00
N VAL A 375 7.01 1.32 2.70
CA VAL A 375 6.56 0.23 3.59
C VAL A 375 6.33 -1.06 2.79
N TYR A 376 5.69 -0.97 1.63
CA TYR A 376 5.52 -2.11 0.73
C TYR A 376 6.86 -2.74 0.31
N MET A 377 7.87 -1.93 -0.05
CA MET A 377 9.21 -2.43 -0.38
C MET A 377 9.86 -3.15 0.81
N ILE A 378 9.70 -2.60 2.02
CA ILE A 378 10.17 -3.24 3.25
C ILE A 378 9.47 -4.59 3.47
N LEU A 379 8.14 -4.63 3.35
CA LEU A 379 7.36 -5.86 3.48
C LEU A 379 7.77 -6.91 2.44
N ALA A 380 7.94 -6.52 1.17
CA ALA A 380 8.41 -7.41 0.13
C ALA A 380 9.78 -8.01 0.46
N PHE A 381 10.71 -7.19 0.98
CA PHE A 381 12.05 -7.64 1.40
C PHE A 381 12.01 -8.65 2.56
N PHE A 382 11.10 -8.49 3.51
CA PHE A 382 10.97 -9.42 4.65
C PHE A 382 10.12 -10.66 4.33
N THR A 383 9.27 -10.59 3.33
CA THR A 383 8.38 -11.70 2.97
C THR A 383 9.06 -12.69 2.04
N TYR A 384 9.88 -12.21 1.14
CA TYR A 384 10.61 -12.98 0.13
C TYR A 384 12.12 -12.91 0.33
#